data_d4590ff69e80b99f86330e13af1b2592
#
_entry.id   d4590ff69e80b99f86330e13af1b2592
#
_cell.length_a   1.000
_cell.length_b   1.000
_cell.length_c   1.000
_cell.angle_alpha   90.00
_cell.angle_beta   90.00
_cell.angle_gamma   90.00
#
_symmetry.space_group_name_H-M   'P 1'
#
loop_
_entity.id
_entity.type
_entity.pdbx_description
1 polymer ?
#
loop_
_entity_poly.entity_id
_entity_poly.type
_entity_poly.pdbx_seq_one_letter_code
_entity_poly.pdbx_strand_id
1 'polypeptide(L)'
;MAPLCGAVLVIGSVGGCTSSSTPSASAGDAGARISINTPQGVRAKQIVDMLNSDWPIGPVGIKTLAAPNQVDYVGTVMDNLWWERPYRVAGVDIRAGAATLHLSTSYGARQDIELHTGDDTLVDGFAVTTVPPVIHSWADVDAALANSGGRYSYRVSRVVDGRCEQFAGSNTADSLPLASIFKLYVLYAVAEGVKAGTVSWDDQLTITDEGKTVGSSAFDKMPAGTRISVRTAAGKMIANSDNMATDLLINRVGTRAVERALADAGHHDPASMTPFPTMHALFQIGWGEPDLREQWKTADQRGRAKLLAEVSPRHYEPDPLRTHSPASAYGAEWYGNAEDICRVHAALQTIATGAAAPVKEIMSNIPGIDLDRTQWPYIGAKAGNLPGELTFSWYAVDRTGQPWVVSLQTNWNRFHGTTTGGWLMMIIKGMFGMIPIR
;
A
#
# COMPACT_ATOMS: atom_id res chain seq x y z
N MET A 1 -10.72 -13.17 -12.62
CA MET A 1 -10.26 -12.77 -11.27
C MET A 1 -8.76 -12.57 -11.32
N ALA A 2 -8.31 -11.32 -11.41
CA ALA A 2 -6.89 -11.01 -11.43
C ALA A 2 -6.38 -10.95 -9.99
N PRO A 3 -5.21 -11.54 -9.67
CA PRO A 3 -4.65 -11.45 -8.33
C PRO A 3 -4.16 -10.02 -8.07
N LEU A 4 -4.50 -9.49 -6.89
CA LEU A 4 -3.89 -8.29 -6.31
C LEU A 4 -2.42 -8.59 -5.96
N CYS A 5 -1.59 -8.81 -6.98
CA CYS A 5 -0.16 -8.96 -6.82
C CYS A 5 0.52 -7.62 -7.07
N GLY A 6 1.35 -7.20 -6.12
CA GLY A 6 2.20 -6.04 -6.25
C GLY A 6 3.05 -6.08 -7.50
N ALA A 7 2.63 -5.36 -8.53
CA ALA A 7 3.47 -5.06 -9.67
C ALA A 7 4.40 -3.91 -9.27
N VAL A 8 5.68 -4.21 -9.22
CA VAL A 8 6.74 -3.19 -9.19
C VAL A 8 6.70 -2.48 -10.53
N LEU A 9 6.21 -1.25 -10.56
CA LEU A 9 6.25 -0.40 -11.75
C LEU A 9 7.71 0.08 -11.90
N VAL A 10 8.41 -0.42 -12.91
CA VAL A 10 9.72 0.11 -13.33
C VAL A 10 9.45 1.41 -14.09
N ILE A 11 9.75 2.54 -13.46
CA ILE A 11 9.69 3.84 -14.11
C ILE A 11 11.02 4.08 -14.81
N GLY A 12 11.01 4.01 -16.14
CA GLY A 12 12.15 4.41 -16.97
C GLY A 12 12.35 5.94 -16.91
N SER A 13 13.56 6.37 -16.52
CA SER A 13 13.96 7.77 -16.53
C SER A 13 14.36 8.18 -17.95
N VAL A 14 13.67 9.17 -18.52
CA VAL A 14 14.18 9.93 -19.66
C VAL A 14 14.29 11.39 -19.23
N GLY A 15 15.52 11.88 -19.16
CA GLY A 15 15.80 13.27 -18.88
C GLY A 15 15.55 14.15 -20.13
N GLY A 16 14.91 15.28 -19.94
CA GLY A 16 14.78 16.33 -20.96
C GLY A 16 14.34 17.62 -20.28
N CYS A 17 15.26 18.59 -20.18
CA CYS A 17 14.94 19.94 -19.73
C CYS A 17 14.19 20.69 -20.84
N THR A 18 12.98 21.14 -20.55
CA THR A 18 12.37 22.26 -21.26
C THR A 18 11.59 23.15 -20.28
N SER A 19 11.86 24.43 -20.36
CA SER A 19 11.27 25.52 -19.60
C SER A 19 9.76 25.59 -19.78
N SER A 20 8.99 25.46 -18.69
CA SER A 20 7.54 25.64 -18.70
C SER A 20 7.14 26.93 -17.98
N SER A 21 6.43 27.77 -18.70
CA SER A 21 5.64 28.86 -18.15
C SER A 21 4.48 28.36 -17.32
N THR A 22 4.36 28.78 -16.08
CA THR A 22 3.28 28.51 -15.15
C THR A 22 1.98 29.15 -15.59
N PRO A 23 0.86 28.45 -15.76
CA PRO A 23 -0.44 29.08 -15.83
C PRO A 23 -1.00 29.26 -14.42
N SER A 24 -1.40 30.50 -14.13
CA SER A 24 -2.16 30.91 -12.96
C SER A 24 -3.52 30.18 -12.93
N ALA A 25 -3.81 29.46 -11.83
CA ALA A 25 -5.12 28.85 -11.63
C ALA A 25 -6.10 29.91 -11.12
N SER A 26 -7.13 30.22 -11.92
CA SER A 26 -8.34 30.89 -11.47
C SER A 26 -9.53 29.92 -11.54
N ALA A 27 -10.32 29.90 -10.47
CA ALA A 27 -11.44 29.03 -10.23
C ALA A 27 -12.55 29.12 -11.27
N GLY A 28 -12.98 27.95 -11.76
CA GLY A 28 -14.23 27.73 -12.49
C GLY A 28 -14.51 26.23 -12.49
N ASP A 29 -15.60 25.82 -11.88
CA ASP A 29 -15.97 24.45 -11.57
C ASP A 29 -16.44 23.60 -12.79
N ALA A 30 -16.19 24.04 -14.00
CA ALA A 30 -16.47 23.30 -15.22
C ALA A 30 -15.14 22.87 -15.87
N GLY A 31 -14.84 21.56 -15.86
CA GLY A 31 -13.66 21.01 -16.52
C GLY A 31 -13.54 21.43 -17.98
N ALA A 32 -12.32 21.41 -18.54
CA ALA A 32 -12.07 21.75 -19.94
C ALA A 32 -12.90 20.89 -20.89
N ARG A 33 -13.46 21.51 -21.94
CA ARG A 33 -14.24 20.80 -22.93
C ARG A 33 -13.33 20.07 -23.91
N ILE A 34 -13.65 18.79 -24.20
CA ILE A 34 -12.96 18.01 -25.20
C ILE A 34 -13.67 18.20 -26.55
N SER A 35 -12.93 18.68 -27.55
CA SER A 35 -13.44 18.76 -28.93
C SER A 35 -13.53 17.35 -29.55
N ILE A 36 -14.67 17.01 -30.09
CA ILE A 36 -14.93 15.72 -30.75
C ILE A 36 -14.89 15.81 -32.29
N ASN A 37 -14.27 16.86 -32.82
CA ASN A 37 -14.21 17.08 -34.28
C ASN A 37 -13.12 16.22 -34.97
N THR A 38 -12.36 15.44 -34.18
CA THR A 38 -11.33 14.53 -34.68
C THR A 38 -11.49 13.14 -34.04
N PRO A 39 -11.01 12.06 -34.66
CA PRO A 39 -11.04 10.74 -34.07
C PRO A 39 -10.37 10.71 -32.67
N GLN A 40 -9.25 11.38 -32.51
CA GLN A 40 -8.51 11.48 -31.24
C GLN A 40 -9.36 12.16 -30.15
N GLY A 41 -10.06 13.23 -30.49
CA GLY A 41 -10.96 13.91 -29.55
C GLY A 41 -12.16 13.05 -29.15
N VAL A 42 -12.72 12.27 -30.09
CA VAL A 42 -13.78 11.29 -29.81
C VAL A 42 -13.27 10.24 -28.81
N ARG A 43 -12.06 9.67 -29.01
CA ARG A 43 -11.47 8.68 -28.12
C ARG A 43 -11.11 9.27 -26.76
N ALA A 44 -10.54 10.48 -26.74
CA ALA A 44 -10.26 11.20 -25.50
C ALA A 44 -11.53 11.39 -24.65
N LYS A 45 -12.63 11.82 -25.28
CA LYS A 45 -13.92 11.95 -24.58
C LYS A 45 -14.45 10.58 -24.11
N GLN A 46 -14.39 9.55 -24.95
CA GLN A 46 -14.81 8.19 -24.59
C GLN A 46 -14.07 7.68 -23.36
N ILE A 47 -12.74 7.89 -23.27
CA ILE A 47 -11.93 7.51 -22.11
C ILE A 47 -12.46 8.20 -20.84
N VAL A 48 -12.66 9.53 -20.87
CA VAL A 48 -13.15 10.29 -19.71
C VAL A 48 -14.54 9.84 -19.28
N ASP A 49 -15.44 9.59 -20.24
CA ASP A 49 -16.80 9.12 -19.95
C ASP A 49 -16.75 7.72 -19.29
N MET A 50 -15.90 6.83 -19.79
CA MET A 50 -15.72 5.48 -19.21
C MET A 50 -15.10 5.55 -17.81
N LEU A 51 -14.09 6.38 -17.60
CA LEU A 51 -13.45 6.55 -16.29
C LEU A 51 -14.41 7.14 -15.24
N ASN A 52 -15.34 7.99 -15.64
CA ASN A 52 -16.33 8.61 -14.75
C ASN A 52 -17.67 7.86 -14.69
N SER A 53 -17.78 6.68 -15.33
CA SER A 53 -19.00 5.89 -15.25
C SER A 53 -19.27 5.35 -13.85
N ASP A 54 -20.54 5.21 -13.49
CA ASP A 54 -20.94 4.60 -12.20
C ASP A 54 -20.65 3.10 -12.15
N TRP A 55 -20.51 2.45 -13.32
CA TRP A 55 -20.30 1.02 -13.45
C TRP A 55 -18.87 0.70 -13.91
N PRO A 56 -18.28 -0.41 -13.44
CA PRO A 56 -16.99 -0.88 -13.91
C PRO A 56 -16.95 -1.02 -15.44
N ILE A 57 -15.78 -0.73 -16.01
CA ILE A 57 -15.57 -0.77 -17.46
C ILE A 57 -15.58 -2.22 -17.92
N GLY A 58 -16.64 -2.60 -18.65
CA GLY A 58 -16.77 -3.96 -19.19
C GLY A 58 -15.93 -4.20 -20.44
N PRO A 59 -15.64 -5.49 -20.78
CA PRO A 59 -14.85 -5.86 -21.96
C PRO A 59 -15.40 -5.32 -23.28
N VAL A 60 -16.72 -5.17 -23.40
CA VAL A 60 -17.37 -4.61 -24.60
C VAL A 60 -16.96 -3.15 -24.78
N GLY A 61 -16.98 -2.35 -23.73
CA GLY A 61 -16.54 -0.94 -23.78
C GLY A 61 -15.09 -0.82 -24.26
N ILE A 62 -14.18 -1.63 -23.70
CA ILE A 62 -12.77 -1.62 -24.11
C ILE A 62 -12.60 -1.99 -25.59
N LYS A 63 -13.33 -2.99 -26.11
CA LYS A 63 -13.28 -3.38 -27.53
C LYS A 63 -13.78 -2.28 -28.47
N THR A 64 -14.63 -1.36 -28.01
CA THR A 64 -15.04 -0.20 -28.80
C THR A 64 -14.01 0.94 -28.74
N LEU A 65 -13.10 0.92 -27.80
CA LEU A 65 -12.08 1.93 -27.61
C LEU A 65 -10.75 1.55 -28.25
N ALA A 66 -10.25 0.34 -27.97
CA ALA A 66 -8.88 -0.10 -28.25
C ALA A 66 -8.81 -1.03 -29.47
N ALA A 67 -7.72 -0.93 -30.23
CA ALA A 67 -7.37 -1.86 -31.28
C ALA A 67 -7.22 -3.29 -30.73
N PRO A 68 -7.49 -4.35 -31.50
CA PRO A 68 -7.57 -5.73 -31.02
C PRO A 68 -6.33 -6.19 -30.24
N ASN A 69 -5.13 -5.74 -30.62
CA ASN A 69 -3.86 -6.05 -29.94
C ASN A 69 -3.61 -5.23 -28.67
N GLN A 70 -4.43 -4.23 -28.37
CA GLN A 70 -4.31 -3.36 -27.20
C GLN A 70 -5.42 -3.60 -26.15
N VAL A 71 -6.45 -4.40 -26.47
CA VAL A 71 -7.64 -4.58 -25.62
C VAL A 71 -7.27 -5.01 -24.19
N ASP A 72 -6.39 -5.99 -24.03
CA ASP A 72 -6.03 -6.52 -22.71
C ASP A 72 -5.24 -5.49 -21.88
N TYR A 73 -4.29 -4.80 -22.53
CA TYR A 73 -3.49 -3.77 -21.88
C TYR A 73 -4.33 -2.56 -21.49
N VAL A 74 -5.06 -1.97 -22.44
CA VAL A 74 -5.94 -0.82 -22.20
C VAL A 74 -6.99 -1.17 -21.16
N GLY A 75 -7.59 -2.37 -21.25
CA GLY A 75 -8.58 -2.85 -20.28
C GLY A 75 -8.02 -2.90 -18.87
N THR A 76 -6.84 -3.47 -18.69
CA THR A 76 -6.18 -3.56 -17.37
C THR A 76 -5.86 -2.17 -16.80
N VAL A 77 -5.34 -1.25 -17.63
CA VAL A 77 -5.03 0.10 -17.19
C VAL A 77 -6.28 0.89 -16.84
N MET A 78 -7.31 0.84 -17.70
CA MET A 78 -8.56 1.56 -17.49
C MET A 78 -9.31 1.06 -16.25
N ASP A 79 -9.29 -0.24 -15.96
CA ASP A 79 -9.89 -0.81 -14.74
C ASP A 79 -9.20 -0.25 -13.48
N ASN A 80 -7.88 -0.19 -13.46
CA ASN A 80 -7.14 0.44 -12.36
C ASN A 80 -7.46 1.92 -12.20
N LEU A 81 -7.52 2.68 -13.32
CA LEU A 81 -7.82 4.10 -13.29
C LEU A 81 -9.27 4.37 -12.85
N TRP A 82 -10.21 3.51 -13.20
CA TRP A 82 -11.62 3.69 -12.82
C TRP A 82 -11.84 3.83 -11.30
N TRP A 83 -11.00 3.22 -10.49
CA TRP A 83 -11.06 3.35 -9.03
C TRP A 83 -10.64 4.73 -8.51
N GLU A 84 -9.96 5.55 -9.33
CA GLU A 84 -9.49 6.89 -8.98
C GLU A 84 -10.49 8.02 -9.31
N ARG A 85 -11.68 7.65 -9.83
CA ARG A 85 -12.73 8.63 -10.17
C ARG A 85 -13.28 9.37 -8.95
N PRO A 86 -13.90 10.55 -9.13
CA PRO A 86 -14.12 11.24 -10.39
C PRO A 86 -12.84 11.89 -10.94
N TYR A 87 -12.71 11.82 -12.26
CA TYR A 87 -11.68 12.58 -12.97
C TYR A 87 -12.23 13.91 -13.44
N ARG A 88 -11.43 14.96 -13.32
CA ARG A 88 -11.71 16.28 -13.89
C ARG A 88 -10.73 16.54 -15.04
N VAL A 89 -11.24 17.01 -16.17
CA VAL A 89 -10.40 17.36 -17.31
C VAL A 89 -9.81 18.75 -17.08
N ALA A 90 -8.50 18.83 -16.92
CA ALA A 90 -7.78 20.10 -16.79
C ALA A 90 -7.44 20.69 -18.18
N GLY A 91 -7.22 19.82 -19.18
CA GLY A 91 -6.93 20.20 -20.56
C GLY A 91 -6.87 18.98 -21.48
N VAL A 92 -6.81 19.24 -22.77
CA VAL A 92 -6.57 18.25 -23.81
C VAL A 92 -5.77 18.86 -24.95
N ASP A 93 -4.69 18.19 -25.32
CA ASP A 93 -3.88 18.51 -26.48
C ASP A 93 -4.16 17.50 -27.58
N ILE A 94 -4.72 17.95 -28.71
CA ILE A 94 -5.05 17.09 -29.85
C ILE A 94 -4.08 17.38 -30.99
N ARG A 95 -3.46 16.32 -31.53
CA ARG A 95 -2.56 16.34 -32.68
C ARG A 95 -3.02 15.32 -33.71
N ALA A 96 -2.46 15.36 -34.91
CA ALA A 96 -2.70 14.32 -35.91
C ALA A 96 -2.26 12.95 -35.38
N GLY A 97 -3.18 12.01 -35.29
CA GLY A 97 -2.93 10.64 -34.81
C GLY A 97 -2.80 10.47 -33.30
N ALA A 98 -2.82 11.55 -32.49
CA ALA A 98 -2.60 11.46 -31.04
C ALA A 98 -3.40 12.50 -30.24
N ALA A 99 -3.64 12.21 -28.96
CA ALA A 99 -4.10 13.20 -27.99
C ALA A 99 -3.48 12.95 -26.62
N THR A 100 -3.34 14.03 -25.84
CA THR A 100 -2.94 13.96 -24.43
C THR A 100 -4.05 14.57 -23.59
N LEU A 101 -4.62 13.79 -22.70
CA LEU A 101 -5.58 14.24 -21.69
C LEU A 101 -4.83 14.62 -20.42
N HIS A 102 -5.04 15.84 -19.93
CA HIS A 102 -4.55 16.31 -18.63
C HIS A 102 -5.68 16.20 -17.64
N LEU A 103 -5.57 15.29 -16.69
CA LEU A 103 -6.62 14.96 -15.74
C LEU A 103 -6.21 15.24 -14.31
N SER A 104 -7.18 15.51 -13.43
CA SER A 104 -7.03 15.48 -11.99
C SER A 104 -7.87 14.33 -11.42
N THR A 105 -7.29 13.52 -10.55
CA THR A 105 -7.95 12.40 -9.88
C THR A 105 -8.77 12.87 -8.68
N SER A 106 -9.58 11.98 -8.11
CA SER A 106 -10.35 12.24 -6.88
C SER A 106 -9.49 12.58 -5.65
N TYR A 107 -8.23 12.14 -5.63
CA TYR A 107 -7.27 12.41 -4.55
C TYR A 107 -6.28 13.55 -4.87
N GLY A 108 -6.58 14.34 -5.93
CA GLY A 108 -5.84 15.57 -6.26
C GLY A 108 -4.56 15.37 -7.05
N ALA A 109 -4.19 14.13 -7.42
CA ALA A 109 -3.05 13.90 -8.30
C ALA A 109 -3.36 14.34 -9.74
N ARG A 110 -2.36 14.85 -10.43
CA ARG A 110 -2.44 15.11 -11.87
C ARG A 110 -1.96 13.88 -12.64
N GLN A 111 -2.71 13.50 -13.69
CA GLN A 111 -2.36 12.42 -14.58
C GLN A 111 -2.50 12.86 -16.02
N ASP A 112 -1.54 12.48 -16.84
CA ASP A 112 -1.57 12.65 -18.27
C ASP A 112 -1.83 11.28 -18.91
N ILE A 113 -2.86 11.20 -19.75
CA ILE A 113 -3.17 10.01 -20.57
C ILE A 113 -2.85 10.35 -22.01
N GLU A 114 -1.82 9.70 -22.55
CA GLU A 114 -1.47 9.78 -23.96
C GLU A 114 -2.16 8.65 -24.72
N LEU A 115 -2.82 8.99 -25.82
CA LEU A 115 -3.43 8.03 -26.73
C LEU A 115 -2.98 8.29 -28.15
N HIS A 116 -2.80 7.20 -28.91
CA HIS A 116 -2.61 7.21 -30.36
C HIS A 116 -3.76 6.47 -31.01
N THR A 117 -4.11 6.85 -32.22
CA THR A 117 -5.17 6.18 -32.98
C THR A 117 -4.64 5.72 -34.33
N GLY A 118 -4.92 4.47 -34.66
CA GLY A 118 -4.65 3.90 -36.00
C GLY A 118 -5.60 4.38 -37.10
N ASP A 119 -5.43 3.82 -38.30
CA ASP A 119 -6.27 4.14 -39.45
C ASP A 119 -7.75 3.74 -39.25
N ASP A 120 -8.03 2.75 -38.41
CA ASP A 120 -9.35 2.33 -37.97
C ASP A 120 -9.96 3.23 -36.89
N THR A 121 -9.26 4.30 -36.52
CA THR A 121 -9.64 5.25 -35.47
C THR A 121 -9.73 4.66 -34.07
N LEU A 122 -9.30 3.42 -33.84
CA LEU A 122 -9.17 2.81 -32.51
C LEU A 122 -7.85 3.20 -31.85
N VAL A 123 -7.82 3.12 -30.52
CA VAL A 123 -6.60 3.39 -29.74
C VAL A 123 -5.64 2.22 -29.93
N ASP A 124 -4.50 2.48 -30.56
CA ASP A 124 -3.41 1.54 -30.82
C ASP A 124 -2.14 1.83 -29.98
N GLY A 125 -2.12 2.99 -29.30
CA GLY A 125 -1.12 3.34 -28.29
C GLY A 125 -1.78 4.02 -27.10
N PHE A 126 -1.39 3.62 -25.89
CA PHE A 126 -1.97 4.12 -24.63
C PHE A 126 -0.93 4.17 -23.53
N ALA A 127 -0.74 5.32 -22.91
CA ALA A 127 0.18 5.49 -21.79
C ALA A 127 -0.42 6.42 -20.72
N VAL A 128 -0.09 6.14 -19.47
CA VAL A 128 -0.52 6.96 -18.31
C VAL A 128 0.70 7.38 -17.51
N THR A 129 0.81 8.68 -17.29
CA THR A 129 1.87 9.26 -16.47
C THR A 129 1.26 10.04 -15.31
N THR A 130 1.60 9.68 -14.07
CA THR A 130 1.27 10.51 -12.91
C THR A 130 2.28 11.65 -12.81
N VAL A 131 1.79 12.89 -12.82
CA VAL A 131 2.64 14.07 -12.67
C VAL A 131 3.11 14.18 -11.23
N PRO A 132 4.44 14.24 -10.98
CA PRO A 132 4.96 14.34 -9.63
C PRO A 132 4.41 15.57 -8.90
N PRO A 133 3.97 15.44 -7.63
CA PRO A 133 3.61 16.58 -6.81
C PRO A 133 4.86 17.41 -6.50
N VAL A 134 4.68 18.73 -6.39
CA VAL A 134 5.77 19.63 -5.99
C VAL A 134 5.87 19.60 -4.47
N ILE A 135 6.94 19.02 -3.94
CA ILE A 135 7.20 18.87 -2.51
C ILE A 135 8.53 19.51 -2.17
N HIS A 136 8.51 20.72 -1.61
CA HIS A 136 9.68 21.47 -1.17
C HIS A 136 9.64 21.81 0.32
N SER A 137 8.49 21.59 0.97
CA SER A 137 8.29 21.86 2.38
C SER A 137 7.33 20.85 3.01
N TRP A 138 7.32 20.78 4.33
CA TRP A 138 6.35 19.95 5.07
C TRP A 138 4.92 20.45 4.87
N ALA A 139 4.73 21.76 4.64
CA ALA A 139 3.43 22.32 4.29
C ALA A 139 2.92 21.80 2.93
N ASP A 140 3.81 21.55 1.96
CA ASP A 140 3.42 20.93 0.68
C ASP A 140 2.98 19.47 0.87
N VAL A 141 3.65 18.73 1.79
CA VAL A 141 3.23 17.38 2.16
C VAL A 141 1.83 17.39 2.76
N ASP A 142 1.60 18.28 3.74
CA ASP A 142 0.28 18.43 4.37
C ASP A 142 -0.80 18.80 3.37
N ALA A 143 -0.53 19.77 2.50
CA ALA A 143 -1.48 20.21 1.47
C ALA A 143 -1.82 19.07 0.49
N ALA A 144 -0.83 18.33 0.01
CA ALA A 144 -1.05 17.21 -0.89
C ALA A 144 -1.90 16.11 -0.23
N LEU A 145 -1.57 15.72 1.00
CA LEU A 145 -2.27 14.66 1.71
C LEU A 145 -3.68 15.09 2.14
N ALA A 146 -3.89 16.32 2.60
CA ALA A 146 -5.20 16.85 2.94
C ALA A 146 -6.14 16.89 1.71
N ASN A 147 -5.61 17.27 0.54
CA ASN A 147 -6.36 17.28 -0.71
C ASN A 147 -6.75 15.89 -1.20
N SER A 148 -6.15 14.81 -0.66
CA SER A 148 -6.51 13.43 -1.02
C SER A 148 -7.89 13.01 -0.51
N GLY A 149 -8.50 13.79 0.38
CA GLY A 149 -9.84 13.52 0.94
C GLY A 149 -9.90 12.35 1.93
N GLY A 150 -8.77 11.75 2.26
CA GLY A 150 -8.63 10.71 3.28
C GLY A 150 -8.12 11.25 4.62
N ARG A 151 -8.23 10.43 5.67
CA ARG A 151 -7.45 10.64 6.88
C ARG A 151 -5.99 10.28 6.58
N TYR A 152 -5.06 11.02 7.14
CA TYR A 152 -3.64 10.74 6.97
C TYR A 152 -2.86 11.04 8.25
N SER A 153 -1.73 10.38 8.39
CA SER A 153 -0.72 10.66 9.39
C SER A 153 0.65 10.40 8.76
N TYR A 154 1.60 11.30 8.93
CA TYR A 154 2.98 11.01 8.59
C TYR A 154 3.92 11.47 9.70
N ARG A 155 5.07 10.80 9.79
CA ARG A 155 6.11 11.13 10.75
C ARG A 155 7.49 10.83 10.18
N VAL A 156 8.40 11.76 10.37
CA VAL A 156 9.83 11.58 10.20
C VAL A 156 10.47 11.70 11.57
N SER A 157 11.16 10.67 12.01
CA SER A 157 11.81 10.63 13.31
C SER A 157 13.29 10.31 13.16
N ARG A 158 14.12 11.00 13.94
CA ARG A 158 15.47 10.58 14.21
C ARG A 158 15.44 9.52 15.34
N VAL A 159 16.18 8.44 15.20
CA VAL A 159 16.32 7.45 16.27
C VAL A 159 17.63 7.69 17.02
N VAL A 160 17.53 8.00 18.29
CA VAL A 160 18.66 8.29 19.18
C VAL A 160 18.55 7.38 20.40
N ASP A 161 19.54 6.55 20.65
CA ASP A 161 19.54 5.59 21.76
C ASP A 161 18.26 4.74 21.85
N GLY A 162 17.76 4.30 20.67
CA GLY A 162 16.53 3.53 20.55
C GLY A 162 15.23 4.32 20.72
N ARG A 163 15.29 5.65 20.91
CA ARG A 163 14.14 6.53 21.08
C ARG A 163 13.81 7.27 19.81
N CYS A 164 12.52 7.46 19.54
CA CYS A 164 12.00 8.15 18.39
C CYS A 164 11.82 9.65 18.67
N GLU A 165 12.75 10.48 18.22
CA GLU A 165 12.65 11.94 18.29
C GLU A 165 11.99 12.47 17.00
N GLN A 166 10.82 13.07 17.13
CA GLN A 166 10.11 13.61 15.96
C GLN A 166 10.89 14.78 15.35
N PHE A 167 11.20 14.69 14.06
CA PHE A 167 11.77 15.77 13.26
C PHE A 167 10.70 16.55 12.52
N ALA A 168 9.76 15.84 11.89
CA ALA A 168 8.59 16.41 11.21
C ALA A 168 7.41 15.44 11.31
N GLY A 169 6.20 15.94 11.10
CA GLY A 169 5.01 15.09 11.09
C GLY A 169 3.71 15.87 11.23
N SER A 170 2.63 15.22 10.86
CA SER A 170 1.27 15.74 10.98
C SER A 170 0.34 14.60 11.40
N ASN A 171 -0.66 14.91 12.24
CA ASN A 171 -1.64 13.96 12.78
C ASN A 171 -0.99 12.73 13.46
N THR A 172 0.20 12.90 14.05
CA THR A 172 1.04 11.78 14.51
C THR A 172 0.48 11.02 15.70
N ALA A 173 -0.49 11.57 16.42
CA ALA A 173 -1.22 10.92 17.52
C ALA A 173 -2.43 10.11 17.03
N ASP A 174 -2.86 10.28 15.77
CA ASP A 174 -4.01 9.58 15.24
C ASP A 174 -3.71 8.09 15.10
N SER A 175 -4.54 7.26 15.74
CA SER A 175 -4.54 5.82 15.51
C SER A 175 -5.23 5.55 14.18
N LEU A 176 -4.46 5.10 13.19
CA LEU A 176 -4.92 4.76 11.84
C LEU A 176 -4.64 3.30 11.54
N PRO A 177 -5.30 2.73 10.52
CA PRO A 177 -5.00 1.39 10.04
C PRO A 177 -3.52 1.22 9.72
N LEU A 178 -2.96 0.09 10.15
CA LEU A 178 -1.57 -0.30 9.87
C LEU A 178 -1.47 -1.13 8.59
N ALA A 179 -2.57 -1.76 8.18
CA ALA A 179 -2.51 -2.81 7.18
C ALA A 179 -1.30 -3.73 7.45
N SER A 180 -0.55 -4.14 6.45
CA SER A 180 0.58 -5.06 6.66
C SER A 180 1.78 -4.51 7.45
N ILE A 181 1.77 -3.26 7.90
CA ILE A 181 2.81 -2.78 8.84
C ILE A 181 2.79 -3.54 10.17
N PHE A 182 1.61 -4.06 10.60
CA PHE A 182 1.53 -4.89 11.81
C PHE A 182 2.48 -6.10 11.79
N LYS A 183 2.90 -6.59 10.61
CA LYS A 183 3.84 -7.70 10.44
C LYS A 183 5.23 -7.43 11.05
N LEU A 184 5.54 -6.16 11.33
CA LEU A 184 6.72 -5.80 12.11
C LEU A 184 6.65 -6.34 13.55
N TYR A 185 5.46 -6.33 14.18
CA TYR A 185 5.26 -6.92 15.50
C TYR A 185 5.34 -8.45 15.48
N VAL A 186 4.87 -9.08 14.38
CA VAL A 186 5.05 -10.52 14.19
C VAL A 186 6.54 -10.87 14.06
N LEU A 187 7.30 -10.09 13.28
CA LEU A 187 8.75 -10.28 13.16
C LEU A 187 9.46 -10.06 14.50
N TYR A 188 9.02 -9.07 15.27
CA TYR A 188 9.57 -8.80 16.61
C TYR A 188 9.30 -9.98 17.55
N ALA A 189 8.07 -10.54 17.57
CA ALA A 189 7.74 -11.72 18.36
C ALA A 189 8.58 -12.96 17.97
N VAL A 190 8.82 -13.15 16.65
CA VAL A 190 9.72 -14.20 16.17
C VAL A 190 11.15 -13.98 16.66
N ALA A 191 11.66 -12.75 16.57
CA ALA A 191 13.00 -12.39 17.00
C ALA A 191 13.20 -12.58 18.52
N GLU A 192 12.19 -12.21 19.33
CA GLU A 192 12.16 -12.48 20.78
C GLU A 192 12.22 -14.00 21.05
N GLY A 193 11.41 -14.79 20.34
CA GLY A 193 11.43 -16.25 20.46
C GLY A 193 12.77 -16.86 20.08
N VAL A 194 13.43 -16.34 19.04
CA VAL A 194 14.78 -16.78 18.65
C VAL A 194 15.83 -16.43 19.70
N LYS A 195 15.76 -15.22 20.24
CA LYS A 195 16.67 -14.77 21.32
C LYS A 195 16.49 -15.59 22.60
N ALA A 196 15.25 -15.96 22.91
CA ALA A 196 14.92 -16.80 24.05
C ALA A 196 15.20 -18.31 23.82
N GLY A 197 15.56 -18.73 22.60
CA GLY A 197 15.80 -20.12 22.24
C GLY A 197 14.52 -20.97 22.10
N THR A 198 13.33 -20.38 22.11
CA THR A 198 12.04 -21.08 21.93
C THR A 198 11.65 -21.23 20.46
N VAL A 199 12.28 -20.48 19.56
CA VAL A 199 12.16 -20.54 18.11
C VAL A 199 13.56 -20.62 17.52
N SER A 200 13.71 -21.39 16.43
CA SER A 200 14.91 -21.35 15.58
C SER A 200 14.56 -20.81 14.19
N TRP A 201 15.50 -20.08 13.57
CA TRP A 201 15.36 -19.69 12.16
C TRP A 201 15.22 -20.89 11.22
N ASP A 202 15.72 -22.06 11.62
CA ASP A 202 15.69 -23.30 10.86
C ASP A 202 14.47 -24.18 11.16
N ASP A 203 13.64 -23.81 12.16
CA ASP A 203 12.37 -24.50 12.43
C ASP A 203 11.52 -24.59 11.17
N GLN A 204 10.93 -25.75 10.95
CA GLN A 204 10.17 -26.04 9.74
C GLN A 204 8.68 -25.80 9.96
N LEU A 205 8.11 -24.96 9.14
CA LEU A 205 6.69 -24.65 9.03
C LEU A 205 6.11 -25.44 7.86
N THR A 206 4.88 -25.93 7.99
CA THR A 206 4.22 -26.72 6.95
C THR A 206 3.12 -25.89 6.28
N ILE A 207 3.17 -25.81 4.95
CA ILE A 207 2.11 -25.19 4.14
C ILE A 207 0.89 -26.10 4.15
N THR A 208 -0.29 -25.56 4.42
CA THR A 208 -1.57 -26.26 4.35
C THR A 208 -2.51 -25.55 3.39
N ASP A 209 -3.48 -26.25 2.80
CA ASP A 209 -4.43 -25.61 1.88
C ASP A 209 -5.38 -24.66 2.62
N GLU A 210 -5.72 -24.97 3.87
CA GLU A 210 -6.57 -24.12 4.72
C GLU A 210 -5.87 -22.78 5.07
N GLY A 211 -4.54 -22.76 5.11
CA GLY A 211 -3.75 -21.55 5.40
C GLY A 211 -3.62 -20.60 4.21
N LYS A 212 -4.03 -21.01 3.01
CA LYS A 212 -3.96 -20.15 1.83
C LYS A 212 -5.02 -19.04 1.92
N THR A 213 -4.57 -17.80 1.77
CA THR A 213 -5.41 -16.60 1.81
C THR A 213 -5.12 -15.71 0.62
N VAL A 214 -6.05 -14.82 0.28
CA VAL A 214 -5.83 -13.85 -0.79
C VAL A 214 -4.58 -13.02 -0.52
N GLY A 215 -3.74 -12.82 -1.54
CA GLY A 215 -2.48 -12.06 -1.45
C GLY A 215 -1.28 -12.85 -0.93
N SER A 216 -1.36 -14.18 -0.86
CA SER A 216 -0.23 -15.06 -0.54
C SER A 216 0.50 -15.48 -1.81
N SER A 217 1.16 -14.55 -2.48
CA SER A 217 1.73 -14.78 -3.81
C SER A 217 2.91 -15.76 -3.86
N ALA A 218 3.67 -15.88 -2.78
CA ALA A 218 4.85 -16.74 -2.75
C ALA A 218 4.51 -18.19 -2.47
N PHE A 219 3.52 -18.46 -1.63
CA PHE A 219 3.21 -19.81 -1.12
C PHE A 219 1.90 -20.41 -1.65
N ASP A 220 1.02 -19.60 -2.26
CA ASP A 220 -0.25 -20.07 -2.83
C ASP A 220 -0.09 -21.22 -3.84
N LYS A 221 1.00 -21.17 -4.62
CA LYS A 221 1.28 -22.15 -5.66
C LYS A 221 2.04 -23.37 -5.16
N MET A 222 2.46 -23.39 -3.89
CA MET A 222 3.18 -24.53 -3.33
C MET A 222 2.20 -25.62 -2.90
N PRO A 223 2.53 -26.89 -3.08
CA PRO A 223 1.70 -28.00 -2.60
C PRO A 223 1.57 -27.99 -1.09
N ALA A 224 0.41 -28.39 -0.58
CA ALA A 224 0.24 -28.73 0.85
C ALA A 224 1.27 -29.78 1.28
N GLY A 225 1.75 -29.70 2.51
CA GLY A 225 2.85 -30.53 3.03
C GLY A 225 4.25 -30.00 2.73
N THR A 226 4.40 -28.96 1.88
CA THR A 226 5.70 -28.32 1.65
C THR A 226 6.21 -27.71 2.96
N ARG A 227 7.49 -27.94 3.26
CA ARG A 227 8.16 -27.42 4.45
C ARG A 227 9.03 -26.23 4.10
N ILE A 228 8.93 -25.16 4.89
CA ILE A 228 9.72 -23.93 4.76
C ILE A 228 10.27 -23.53 6.13
N SER A 229 11.47 -22.92 6.15
CA SER A 229 12.04 -22.47 7.41
C SER A 229 11.36 -21.18 7.91
N VAL A 230 11.41 -20.95 9.23
CA VAL A 230 10.99 -19.69 9.87
C VAL A 230 11.68 -18.49 9.19
N ARG A 231 12.99 -18.60 8.87
CA ARG A 231 13.74 -17.54 8.18
C ARG A 231 13.15 -17.24 6.79
N THR A 232 12.83 -18.28 6.03
CA THR A 232 12.20 -18.12 4.70
C THR A 232 10.83 -17.46 4.82
N ALA A 233 10.00 -17.91 5.77
CA ALA A 233 8.68 -17.31 6.02
C ALA A 233 8.81 -15.84 6.44
N ALA A 234 9.71 -15.51 7.37
CA ALA A 234 9.95 -14.13 7.80
C ALA A 234 10.41 -13.23 6.65
N GLY A 235 11.32 -13.73 5.80
CA GLY A 235 11.76 -13.03 4.60
C GLY A 235 10.60 -12.74 3.63
N LYS A 236 9.72 -13.71 3.37
CA LYS A 236 8.54 -13.53 2.50
C LYS A 236 7.47 -12.64 3.13
N MET A 237 7.25 -12.76 4.43
CA MET A 237 6.32 -11.90 5.18
C MET A 237 6.71 -10.42 5.05
N ILE A 238 7.99 -10.10 5.16
CA ILE A 238 8.45 -8.69 5.08
C ILE A 238 8.56 -8.24 3.62
N ALA A 239 9.31 -8.96 2.78
CA ALA A 239 9.63 -8.53 1.42
C ALA A 239 8.41 -8.52 0.49
N ASN A 240 7.61 -9.58 0.50
CA ASN A 240 6.44 -9.73 -0.37
C ASN A 240 5.11 -9.46 0.36
N SER A 241 5.17 -9.12 1.64
CA SER A 241 3.97 -8.98 2.48
C SER A 241 3.10 -10.25 2.50
N ASP A 242 3.70 -11.43 2.37
CA ASP A 242 3.01 -12.70 2.23
C ASP A 242 2.12 -13.02 3.45
N ASN A 243 0.82 -13.20 3.21
CA ASN A 243 -0.17 -13.38 4.27
C ASN A 243 -0.10 -14.78 4.89
N MET A 244 0.14 -15.80 4.06
CA MET A 244 0.30 -17.17 4.55
C MET A 244 1.56 -17.31 5.39
N ALA A 245 2.69 -16.74 4.94
CA ALA A 245 3.92 -16.67 5.74
C ALA A 245 3.66 -16.01 7.11
N THR A 246 2.84 -14.96 7.12
CA THR A 246 2.46 -14.26 8.34
C THR A 246 1.73 -15.19 9.32
N ASP A 247 0.70 -15.88 8.84
CA ASP A 247 -0.10 -16.78 9.68
C ASP A 247 0.69 -18.00 10.15
N LEU A 248 1.56 -18.55 9.31
CA LEU A 248 2.49 -19.61 9.73
C LEU A 248 3.41 -19.15 10.87
N LEU A 249 3.90 -17.92 10.82
CA LEU A 249 4.73 -17.35 11.89
C LEU A 249 3.92 -17.04 13.15
N ILE A 250 2.71 -16.45 13.01
CA ILE A 250 1.81 -16.24 14.14
C ILE A 250 1.49 -17.57 14.83
N ASN A 251 1.18 -18.61 14.06
CA ASN A 251 0.89 -19.93 14.59
C ASN A 251 2.11 -20.55 15.29
N ARG A 252 3.34 -20.31 14.80
CA ARG A 252 4.58 -20.80 15.41
C ARG A 252 4.89 -20.16 16.75
N VAL A 253 4.70 -18.82 16.87
CA VAL A 253 4.98 -18.10 18.10
C VAL A 253 3.77 -18.01 19.03
N GLY A 254 2.56 -18.13 18.50
CA GLY A 254 1.28 -17.92 19.17
C GLY A 254 0.85 -16.45 19.22
N THR A 255 -0.46 -16.19 19.11
CA THR A 255 -1.04 -14.83 19.11
C THR A 255 -0.67 -14.05 20.36
N ARG A 256 -0.61 -14.70 21.53
CA ARG A 256 -0.17 -14.08 22.79
C ARG A 256 1.27 -13.57 22.77
N ALA A 257 2.15 -14.17 21.97
CA ALA A 257 3.50 -13.66 21.79
C ALA A 257 3.50 -12.36 20.97
N VAL A 258 2.63 -12.27 19.95
CA VAL A 258 2.45 -11.05 19.17
C VAL A 258 1.79 -9.94 20.02
N GLU A 259 0.81 -10.27 20.85
CA GLU A 259 0.20 -9.32 21.81
C GLU A 259 1.24 -8.76 22.79
N ARG A 260 2.14 -9.61 23.31
CA ARG A 260 3.27 -9.12 24.13
C ARG A 260 4.22 -8.23 23.32
N ALA A 261 4.54 -8.63 22.09
CA ALA A 261 5.41 -7.85 21.20
C ALA A 261 4.90 -6.42 20.93
N LEU A 262 3.56 -6.21 20.89
CA LEU A 262 2.98 -4.87 20.83
C LEU A 262 3.38 -4.04 22.06
N ALA A 263 3.21 -4.59 23.26
CA ALA A 263 3.53 -3.89 24.51
C ALA A 263 5.04 -3.66 24.65
N ASP A 264 5.85 -4.67 24.35
CA ASP A 264 7.32 -4.62 24.49
C ASP A 264 7.96 -3.66 23.48
N ALA A 265 7.39 -3.54 22.28
CA ALA A 265 7.77 -2.53 21.29
C ALA A 265 7.20 -1.12 21.59
N GLY A 266 6.42 -0.97 22.68
CA GLY A 266 5.89 0.32 23.13
C GLY A 266 4.71 0.84 22.35
N HIS A 267 3.85 -0.02 21.81
CA HIS A 267 2.59 0.38 21.18
C HIS A 267 1.72 1.17 22.16
N HIS A 268 1.09 2.27 21.71
CA HIS A 268 0.33 3.17 22.58
C HIS A 268 -0.93 2.52 23.19
N ASP A 269 -1.57 1.61 22.45
CA ASP A 269 -2.78 0.89 22.87
C ASP A 269 -2.76 -0.59 22.41
N PRO A 270 -1.97 -1.47 23.07
CA PRO A 270 -1.92 -2.88 22.71
C PRO A 270 -3.28 -3.59 22.86
N ALA A 271 -4.14 -3.08 23.76
CA ALA A 271 -5.45 -3.68 24.03
C ALA A 271 -6.41 -3.55 22.85
N SER A 272 -6.27 -2.52 22.01
CA SER A 272 -7.10 -2.33 20.82
C SER A 272 -6.96 -3.46 19.80
N MET A 273 -5.81 -4.15 19.79
CA MET A 273 -5.52 -5.29 18.92
C MET A 273 -5.60 -6.65 19.65
N THR A 274 -6.22 -6.71 20.83
CA THR A 274 -6.41 -7.93 21.59
C THR A 274 -7.90 -8.33 21.61
N PRO A 275 -8.28 -9.57 21.26
CA PRO A 275 -7.44 -10.67 20.80
C PRO A 275 -6.84 -10.42 19.40
N PHE A 276 -5.58 -10.79 19.25
CA PHE A 276 -4.86 -10.53 18.00
C PHE A 276 -5.35 -11.45 16.88
N PRO A 277 -5.88 -10.92 15.75
CA PRO A 277 -6.36 -11.73 14.66
C PRO A 277 -5.19 -12.19 13.75
N THR A 278 -5.27 -13.41 13.23
CA THR A 278 -4.47 -13.84 12.08
C THR A 278 -4.94 -13.12 10.81
N MET A 279 -4.14 -13.15 9.74
CA MET A 279 -4.55 -12.65 8.43
C MET A 279 -5.84 -13.34 7.94
N HIS A 280 -5.85 -14.69 8.03
CA HIS A 280 -7.01 -15.50 7.65
C HIS A 280 -8.28 -15.08 8.41
N ALA A 281 -8.19 -15.00 9.74
CA ALA A 281 -9.35 -14.65 10.56
C ALA A 281 -9.85 -13.23 10.29
N LEU A 282 -8.93 -12.25 10.12
CA LEU A 282 -9.33 -10.89 9.78
C LEU A 282 -9.98 -10.79 8.40
N PHE A 283 -9.46 -11.53 7.41
CA PHE A 283 -10.03 -11.57 6.07
C PHE A 283 -11.43 -12.18 6.07
N GLN A 284 -11.66 -13.23 6.85
CA GLN A 284 -13.01 -13.78 7.05
C GLN A 284 -13.97 -12.74 7.64
N ILE A 285 -13.55 -11.99 8.63
CA ILE A 285 -14.37 -10.91 9.24
C ILE A 285 -14.61 -9.78 8.23
N GLY A 286 -13.58 -9.34 7.53
CA GLY A 286 -13.63 -8.16 6.65
C GLY A 286 -14.37 -8.39 5.34
N TRP A 287 -14.20 -9.56 4.74
CA TRP A 287 -14.63 -9.82 3.36
C TRP A 287 -15.21 -11.21 3.11
N GLY A 288 -15.22 -12.11 4.10
CA GLY A 288 -15.73 -13.48 3.95
C GLY A 288 -17.24 -13.60 4.13
N GLU A 289 -17.76 -14.79 3.80
CA GLU A 289 -19.15 -15.18 4.05
C GLU A 289 -19.25 -16.04 5.33
N PRO A 290 -20.28 -15.80 6.17
CA PRO A 290 -21.27 -14.71 6.15
C PRO A 290 -20.64 -13.37 6.50
N ASP A 291 -21.31 -12.25 6.20
CA ASP A 291 -20.89 -10.91 6.59
C ASP A 291 -20.92 -10.75 8.12
N LEU A 292 -19.74 -10.63 8.73
CA LEU A 292 -19.57 -10.50 10.18
C LEU A 292 -19.14 -9.10 10.62
N ARG A 293 -19.00 -8.13 9.69
CA ARG A 293 -18.43 -6.81 9.96
C ARG A 293 -19.20 -6.03 11.03
N GLU A 294 -20.54 -5.99 10.97
CA GLU A 294 -21.33 -5.28 11.98
C GLU A 294 -21.27 -5.99 13.36
N GLN A 295 -21.20 -7.32 13.37
CA GLN A 295 -21.02 -8.06 14.62
C GLN A 295 -19.64 -7.76 15.22
N TRP A 296 -18.58 -7.73 14.40
CA TRP A 296 -17.23 -7.36 14.83
C TRP A 296 -17.16 -5.94 15.39
N LYS A 297 -17.78 -4.99 14.71
CA LYS A 297 -17.80 -3.57 15.09
C LYS A 297 -18.39 -3.33 16.48
N THR A 298 -19.45 -4.06 16.81
CA THR A 298 -20.18 -3.91 18.08
C THR A 298 -19.70 -4.85 19.19
N ALA A 299 -18.83 -5.82 18.86
CA ALA A 299 -18.32 -6.80 19.81
C ALA A 299 -17.28 -6.20 20.76
N ASP A 300 -17.41 -6.55 22.04
CA ASP A 300 -16.32 -6.38 23.01
C ASP A 300 -15.19 -7.40 22.76
N GLN A 301 -14.13 -7.32 23.54
CA GLN A 301 -12.96 -8.21 23.43
C GLN A 301 -13.34 -9.70 23.50
N ARG A 302 -14.29 -10.07 24.35
CA ARG A 302 -14.79 -11.43 24.51
C ARG A 302 -15.60 -11.89 23.29
N GLY A 303 -16.44 -11.00 22.76
CA GLY A 303 -17.18 -11.21 21.53
C GLY A 303 -16.26 -11.38 20.32
N ARG A 304 -15.23 -10.55 20.20
CA ARG A 304 -14.20 -10.66 19.14
C ARG A 304 -13.46 -11.99 19.24
N ALA A 305 -13.06 -12.43 20.44
CA ALA A 305 -12.42 -13.73 20.64
C ALA A 305 -13.31 -14.88 20.15
N LYS A 306 -14.63 -14.81 20.43
CA LYS A 306 -15.58 -15.81 19.95
C LYS A 306 -15.70 -15.80 18.43
N LEU A 307 -15.80 -14.63 17.79
CA LEU A 307 -15.85 -14.49 16.34
C LEU A 307 -14.58 -15.03 15.68
N LEU A 308 -13.40 -14.71 16.21
CA LEU A 308 -12.13 -15.24 15.69
C LEU A 308 -12.07 -16.75 15.79
N ALA A 309 -12.49 -17.36 16.92
CA ALA A 309 -12.54 -18.81 17.09
C ALA A 309 -13.52 -19.47 16.11
N GLU A 310 -14.64 -18.81 15.81
CA GLU A 310 -15.65 -19.28 14.87
C GLU A 310 -15.15 -19.28 13.41
N VAL A 311 -14.43 -18.22 13.00
CA VAL A 311 -13.99 -18.07 11.61
C VAL A 311 -12.67 -18.79 11.30
N SER A 312 -11.80 -19.02 12.29
CA SER A 312 -10.48 -19.61 12.10
C SER A 312 -10.48 -20.95 11.36
N PRO A 313 -11.43 -21.89 11.59
CA PRO A 313 -11.47 -23.17 10.87
C PRO A 313 -12.17 -23.10 9.50
N ARG A 314 -12.74 -21.95 9.12
CA ARG A 314 -13.49 -21.83 7.86
C ARG A 314 -12.54 -21.68 6.69
N HIS A 315 -12.89 -22.25 5.55
CA HIS A 315 -12.21 -21.90 4.31
C HIS A 315 -12.51 -20.45 3.95
N TYR A 316 -11.48 -19.69 3.54
CA TYR A 316 -11.67 -18.29 3.14
C TYR A 316 -12.27 -18.22 1.74
N GLU A 317 -13.49 -17.72 1.67
CA GLU A 317 -14.21 -17.47 0.43
C GLU A 317 -14.69 -16.01 0.45
N PRO A 318 -14.03 -15.11 -0.32
CA PRO A 318 -14.37 -13.71 -0.32
C PRO A 318 -15.68 -13.47 -1.07
N ASP A 319 -16.54 -12.60 -0.54
CA ASP A 319 -17.65 -12.05 -1.31
C ASP A 319 -17.12 -11.07 -2.36
N PRO A 320 -17.27 -11.35 -3.66
CA PRO A 320 -16.76 -10.50 -4.74
C PRO A 320 -17.27 -9.05 -4.70
N LEU A 321 -18.46 -8.83 -4.14
CA LEU A 321 -19.05 -7.49 -4.02
C LEU A 321 -18.40 -6.64 -2.92
N ARG A 322 -17.71 -7.28 -1.98
CA ARG A 322 -17.10 -6.61 -0.81
C ARG A 322 -15.59 -6.51 -0.89
N THR A 323 -14.93 -7.19 -1.81
CA THR A 323 -13.45 -7.24 -1.88
C THR A 323 -12.77 -5.88 -2.02
N HIS A 324 -13.51 -4.84 -2.41
CA HIS A 324 -13.02 -3.46 -2.51
C HIS A 324 -13.61 -2.55 -1.42
N SER A 325 -14.35 -3.09 -0.46
CA SER A 325 -14.93 -2.31 0.64
C SER A 325 -13.94 -2.18 1.79
N PRO A 326 -13.69 -0.97 2.34
CA PRO A 326 -12.82 -0.80 3.50
C PRO A 326 -13.39 -1.52 4.74
N ALA A 327 -12.70 -2.53 5.26
CA ALA A 327 -13.07 -3.24 6.48
C ALA A 327 -12.75 -2.41 7.74
N SER A 328 -11.81 -1.47 7.64
CA SER A 328 -11.49 -0.51 8.69
C SER A 328 -12.68 0.36 9.11
N ALA A 329 -13.66 0.60 8.23
CA ALA A 329 -14.92 1.27 8.59
C ALA A 329 -15.73 0.52 9.69
N TYR A 330 -15.44 -0.76 9.87
CA TYR A 330 -16.02 -1.64 10.88
C TYR A 330 -15.05 -1.98 12.01
N GLY A 331 -13.85 -1.38 12.01
CA GLY A 331 -12.81 -1.72 12.97
C GLY A 331 -12.16 -3.09 12.75
N ALA A 332 -12.37 -3.72 11.59
CA ALA A 332 -11.75 -4.99 11.22
C ALA A 332 -10.37 -4.73 10.58
N GLU A 333 -9.40 -4.35 11.41
CA GLU A 333 -8.06 -3.94 11.00
C GLU A 333 -7.12 -3.95 12.23
N TRP A 334 -5.82 -3.85 11.99
CA TRP A 334 -4.80 -3.53 12.99
C TRP A 334 -4.57 -2.02 13.02
N TYR A 335 -4.49 -1.44 14.19
CA TYR A 335 -4.38 0.01 14.36
C TYR A 335 -3.10 0.40 15.09
N GLY A 336 -2.59 1.59 14.80
CA GLY A 336 -1.47 2.20 15.49
C GLY A 336 -1.24 3.62 15.00
N ASN A 337 -0.53 4.41 15.77
CA ASN A 337 -0.13 5.75 15.39
C ASN A 337 1.27 5.78 14.77
N ALA A 338 1.68 6.93 14.25
CA ALA A 338 2.97 7.08 13.58
C ALA A 338 4.17 6.89 14.54
N GLU A 339 3.99 7.11 15.85
CA GLU A 339 5.03 6.84 16.85
C GLU A 339 5.21 5.35 17.10
N ASP A 340 4.12 4.57 17.12
CA ASP A 340 4.16 3.10 17.25
C ASP A 340 4.97 2.48 16.10
N ILE A 341 4.77 2.97 14.88
CA ILE A 341 5.54 2.53 13.72
C ILE A 341 7.04 2.81 13.93
N CYS A 342 7.39 4.00 14.42
CA CYS A 342 8.78 4.30 14.72
C CYS A 342 9.35 3.39 15.79
N ARG A 343 8.62 3.17 16.88
CA ARG A 343 9.06 2.35 18.02
C ARG A 343 9.30 0.90 17.62
N VAL A 344 8.40 0.29 16.85
CA VAL A 344 8.59 -1.11 16.41
C VAL A 344 9.78 -1.25 15.48
N HIS A 345 10.04 -0.28 14.59
CA HIS A 345 11.26 -0.26 13.77
C HIS A 345 12.52 -0.16 14.64
N ALA A 346 12.55 0.75 15.60
CA ALA A 346 13.67 0.91 16.52
C ALA A 346 13.90 -0.35 17.38
N ALA A 347 12.83 -0.96 17.89
CA ALA A 347 12.88 -2.20 18.65
C ALA A 347 13.46 -3.35 17.82
N LEU A 348 13.04 -3.51 16.55
CA LEU A 348 13.57 -4.50 15.61
C LEU A 348 15.07 -4.31 15.36
N GLN A 349 15.55 -3.08 15.22
CA GLN A 349 16.97 -2.83 15.03
C GLN A 349 17.77 -3.10 16.31
N THR A 350 17.19 -2.81 17.47
CA THR A 350 17.82 -3.06 18.78
C THR A 350 17.95 -4.55 19.06
N ILE A 351 16.90 -5.34 18.77
CA ILE A 351 16.93 -6.79 19.01
C ILE A 351 17.81 -7.55 18.01
N ALA A 352 18.05 -6.99 16.82
CA ALA A 352 18.75 -7.61 15.70
C ALA A 352 20.26 -7.83 15.97
N THR A 353 20.58 -8.55 17.04
CA THR A 353 21.95 -8.91 17.48
C THR A 353 22.03 -10.39 17.82
N GLY A 354 23.22 -10.97 17.83
CA GLY A 354 23.42 -12.39 18.17
C GLY A 354 22.54 -13.30 17.31
N ALA A 355 21.77 -14.18 17.93
CA ALA A 355 20.87 -15.11 17.23
C ALA A 355 19.79 -14.42 16.40
N ALA A 356 19.37 -13.20 16.79
CA ALA A 356 18.37 -12.42 16.05
C ALA A 356 18.97 -11.51 14.96
N ALA A 357 20.28 -11.53 14.70
CA ALA A 357 20.93 -10.72 13.67
C ALA A 357 20.30 -10.81 12.27
N PRO A 358 19.72 -11.95 11.82
CA PRO A 358 19.05 -12.04 10.52
C PRO A 358 17.90 -11.03 10.31
N VAL A 359 17.34 -10.44 11.37
CA VAL A 359 16.27 -9.42 11.26
C VAL A 359 16.68 -8.25 10.39
N LYS A 360 17.96 -7.79 10.46
CA LYS A 360 18.44 -6.68 9.61
C LYS A 360 18.38 -6.99 8.13
N GLU A 361 18.81 -8.18 7.75
CA GLU A 361 18.77 -8.66 6.37
C GLU A 361 17.31 -8.83 5.90
N ILE A 362 16.47 -9.46 6.73
CA ILE A 362 15.04 -9.67 6.45
C ILE A 362 14.35 -8.32 6.17
N MET A 363 14.61 -7.30 6.98
CA MET A 363 14.02 -5.96 6.83
C MET A 363 14.49 -5.24 5.57
N SER A 364 15.73 -5.44 5.13
CA SER A 364 16.35 -4.71 4.00
C SER A 364 16.29 -5.44 2.67
N ASN A 365 15.66 -6.62 2.61
CA ASN A 365 15.64 -7.46 1.41
C ASN A 365 14.97 -6.76 0.22
N ILE A 366 13.85 -6.07 0.44
CA ILE A 366 13.19 -5.23 -0.57
C ILE A 366 12.92 -3.85 0.03
N PRO A 367 13.76 -2.85 -0.26
CA PRO A 367 13.59 -1.51 0.30
C PRO A 367 12.31 -0.80 -0.14
N GLY A 368 11.73 -1.17 -1.28
CA GLY A 368 10.48 -0.62 -1.81
C GLY A 368 10.52 0.86 -2.19
N ILE A 369 11.69 1.50 -2.10
CA ILE A 369 11.93 2.88 -2.49
C ILE A 369 13.32 2.99 -3.12
N ASP A 370 13.38 3.73 -4.21
CA ASP A 370 14.63 4.03 -4.91
C ASP A 370 15.24 5.33 -4.34
N LEU A 371 16.21 5.16 -3.46
CA LEU A 371 17.02 6.21 -2.85
C LEU A 371 18.49 6.00 -3.18
N ASP A 372 19.26 7.09 -3.23
CA ASP A 372 20.71 7.04 -3.41
C ASP A 372 21.37 6.26 -2.27
N ARG A 373 21.91 5.07 -2.59
CA ARG A 373 22.54 4.16 -1.61
C ARG A 373 23.85 4.70 -1.04
N THR A 374 24.44 5.72 -1.64
CA THR A 374 25.59 6.44 -1.07
C THR A 374 25.17 7.36 0.06
N GLN A 375 23.93 7.88 0.02
CA GLN A 375 23.35 8.69 1.08
C GLN A 375 22.63 7.82 2.14
N TRP A 376 22.05 6.68 1.73
CA TRP A 376 21.25 5.78 2.54
C TRP A 376 21.79 4.34 2.44
N PRO A 377 22.92 4.02 3.09
CA PRO A 377 23.57 2.70 2.98
C PRO A 377 22.70 1.54 3.52
N TYR A 378 21.79 1.78 4.47
CA TYR A 378 20.84 0.78 4.95
C TYR A 378 19.40 1.32 4.85
N ILE A 379 18.51 0.49 4.33
CA ILE A 379 17.07 0.77 4.26
C ILE A 379 16.32 -0.52 4.57
N GLY A 380 15.65 -0.57 5.72
CA GLY A 380 14.68 -1.60 6.09
C GLY A 380 13.26 -1.06 5.87
N ALA A 381 12.37 -1.85 5.30
CA ALA A 381 11.06 -1.36 4.89
C ALA A 381 9.91 -2.32 5.22
N LYS A 382 8.73 -1.75 5.44
CA LYS A 382 7.46 -2.47 5.38
C LYS A 382 6.37 -1.53 4.87
N ALA A 383 5.65 -1.98 3.85
CA ALA A 383 4.45 -1.32 3.38
C ALA A 383 3.22 -2.19 3.64
N GLY A 384 2.04 -1.57 3.58
CA GLY A 384 0.76 -2.23 3.71
C GLY A 384 -0.29 -1.61 2.81
N ASN A 385 -1.19 -2.46 2.31
CA ASN A 385 -2.36 -2.05 1.58
C ASN A 385 -3.52 -3.00 1.86
N LEU A 386 -4.65 -2.43 2.15
CA LEU A 386 -5.95 -3.07 2.18
C LEU A 386 -6.96 -2.12 1.53
N PRO A 387 -8.17 -2.55 1.19
CA PRO A 387 -9.16 -1.64 0.64
C PRO A 387 -9.38 -0.39 1.49
N GLY A 388 -9.12 0.78 0.91
CA GLY A 388 -9.18 2.08 1.58
C GLY A 388 -7.95 2.48 2.38
N GLU A 389 -6.85 1.72 2.30
CA GLU A 389 -5.67 1.94 3.13
C GLU A 389 -4.39 1.75 2.34
N LEU A 390 -3.49 2.72 2.43
CA LEU A 390 -2.12 2.63 1.93
C LEU A 390 -1.19 3.15 3.01
N THR A 391 -0.26 2.30 3.43
CA THR A 391 0.65 2.59 4.54
C THR A 391 2.07 2.25 4.17
N PHE A 392 3.01 3.07 4.60
CA PHE A 392 4.41 2.93 4.24
C PHE A 392 5.30 3.24 5.44
N SER A 393 6.37 2.47 5.61
CA SER A 393 7.34 2.74 6.67
C SER A 393 8.73 2.27 6.30
N TRP A 394 9.72 3.07 6.68
CA TRP A 394 11.14 2.80 6.50
C TRP A 394 11.93 3.11 7.76
N TYR A 395 12.88 2.24 8.07
CA TYR A 395 14.02 2.55 8.91
C TYR A 395 15.23 2.69 8.00
N ALA A 396 15.77 3.88 7.88
CA ALA A 396 16.88 4.17 6.99
C ALA A 396 18.05 4.77 7.79
N VAL A 397 19.26 4.31 7.51
CA VAL A 397 20.47 4.86 8.10
C VAL A 397 21.14 5.74 7.07
N ASP A 398 21.43 6.98 7.42
CA ASP A 398 22.12 7.89 6.51
C ASP A 398 23.64 7.65 6.49
N ARG A 399 24.35 8.33 5.58
CA ARG A 399 25.81 8.18 5.39
C ARG A 399 26.64 8.55 6.63
N THR A 400 26.07 9.28 7.59
CA THR A 400 26.73 9.62 8.85
C THR A 400 26.52 8.56 9.93
N GLY A 401 25.70 7.54 9.63
CA GLY A 401 25.32 6.50 10.57
C GLY A 401 24.09 6.87 11.42
N GLN A 402 23.45 8.02 11.19
CA GLN A 402 22.24 8.42 11.90
C GLN A 402 21.03 7.65 11.37
N PRO A 403 20.30 6.90 12.23
CA PRO A 403 19.07 6.24 11.84
C PRO A 403 17.87 7.19 11.82
N TRP A 404 17.00 6.99 10.84
CA TRP A 404 15.75 7.68 10.64
C TRP A 404 14.60 6.70 10.45
N VAL A 405 13.41 7.05 10.92
CA VAL A 405 12.19 6.36 10.56
C VAL A 405 11.27 7.34 9.83
N VAL A 406 10.83 6.95 8.65
CA VAL A 406 9.85 7.68 7.85
C VAL A 406 8.61 6.80 7.71
N SER A 407 7.44 7.33 8.07
CA SER A 407 6.17 6.64 7.94
C SER A 407 5.10 7.54 7.35
N LEU A 408 4.19 6.94 6.58
CA LEU A 408 2.98 7.54 6.05
C LEU A 408 1.84 6.53 6.16
N GLN A 409 0.73 6.94 6.75
CA GLN A 409 -0.53 6.20 6.80
C GLN A 409 -1.61 7.02 6.12
N THR A 410 -2.39 6.38 5.27
CA THR A 410 -3.57 6.99 4.64
C THR A 410 -4.76 6.04 4.78
N ASN A 411 -5.95 6.61 5.02
CA ASN A 411 -7.18 5.84 5.15
C ASN A 411 -8.37 6.59 4.53
N TRP A 412 -8.99 5.97 3.55
CA TRP A 412 -10.17 6.46 2.86
C TRP A 412 -11.37 5.56 3.13
N ASN A 413 -12.56 6.09 2.94
CA ASN A 413 -13.81 5.33 3.00
C ASN A 413 -14.14 4.60 1.69
N ARG A 414 -13.17 4.52 0.77
CA ARG A 414 -13.29 3.86 -0.53
C ARG A 414 -11.98 3.21 -0.95
N PHE A 415 -12.05 2.28 -1.90
CA PHE A 415 -10.87 1.71 -2.54
C PHE A 415 -10.22 2.74 -3.48
N HIS A 416 -8.90 2.72 -3.53
CA HIS A 416 -8.06 3.40 -4.51
C HIS A 416 -7.21 2.40 -5.28
N GLY A 417 -6.94 2.69 -6.55
CA GLY A 417 -6.13 1.86 -7.42
C GLY A 417 -4.62 2.02 -7.18
N THR A 418 -3.83 1.37 -8.01
CA THR A 418 -2.36 1.31 -7.86
C THR A 418 -1.68 2.66 -8.11
N THR A 419 -2.29 3.55 -8.90
CA THR A 419 -1.73 4.87 -9.21
C THR A 419 -1.65 5.78 -7.98
N THR A 420 -2.59 5.67 -7.04
CA THR A 420 -2.55 6.38 -5.76
C THR A 420 -1.30 6.01 -4.96
N GLY A 421 -0.95 4.72 -4.91
CA GLY A 421 0.29 4.26 -4.24
C GLY A 421 1.55 4.88 -4.85
N GLY A 422 1.62 4.95 -6.18
CA GLY A 422 2.72 5.59 -6.91
C GLY A 422 2.84 7.09 -6.60
N TRP A 423 1.71 7.79 -6.55
CA TRP A 423 1.67 9.22 -6.19
C TRP A 423 2.11 9.46 -4.73
N LEU A 424 1.64 8.65 -3.78
CA LEU A 424 2.11 8.73 -2.38
C LEU A 424 3.62 8.47 -2.27
N MET A 425 4.15 7.54 -3.07
CA MET A 425 5.58 7.27 -3.11
C MET A 425 6.40 8.48 -3.60
N MET A 426 5.86 9.28 -4.52
CA MET A 426 6.51 10.54 -4.94
C MET A 426 6.56 11.57 -3.80
N ILE A 427 5.47 11.68 -3.00
CA ILE A 427 5.45 12.52 -1.79
C ILE A 427 6.51 12.05 -0.79
N ILE A 428 6.58 10.74 -0.55
CA ILE A 428 7.54 10.14 0.38
C ILE A 428 8.98 10.39 -0.07
N LYS A 429 9.27 10.29 -1.38
CA LYS A 429 10.59 10.67 -1.92
C LYS A 429 10.92 12.15 -1.63
N GLY A 430 9.94 13.03 -1.74
CA GLY A 430 10.07 14.44 -1.33
C GLY A 430 10.38 14.57 0.17
N MET A 431 9.70 13.77 1.03
CA MET A 431 9.98 13.76 2.49
C MET A 431 11.42 13.34 2.77
N PHE A 432 11.92 12.29 2.13
CA PHE A 432 13.33 11.88 2.25
C PHE A 432 14.30 12.97 1.79
N GLY A 433 13.96 13.69 0.72
CA GLY A 433 14.76 14.81 0.20
C GLY A 433 14.88 16.00 1.16
N MET A 434 13.96 16.14 2.12
CA MET A 434 13.98 17.19 3.16
C MET A 434 14.72 16.81 4.44
N ILE A 435 15.18 15.56 4.57
CA ILE A 435 15.96 15.12 5.73
C ILE A 435 17.38 15.71 5.62
N PRO A 436 17.87 16.45 6.65
CA PRO A 436 19.18 17.10 6.59
C PRO A 436 20.30 16.06 6.83
N ILE A 437 20.79 15.45 5.76
CA ILE A 437 21.97 14.58 5.79
C ILE A 437 23.22 15.48 5.82
N ARG A 438 23.95 15.47 6.91
CA ARG A 438 25.18 16.25 7.09
C ARG A 438 26.41 15.61 6.46
#